data_3b3b78a6726e17973e6d2e1c2a0facfd
#
_entry.id   3b3b78a6726e17973e6d2e1c2a0facfd
#
_cell.length_a   1.000
_cell.length_b   1.000
_cell.length_c   1.000
_cell.angle_alpha   90.00
_cell.angle_beta   90.00
_cell.angle_gamma   90.00
#
_symmetry.space_group_name_H-M   'P 1'
#
loop_
_entity.id
_entity.type
_entity.pdbx_description
1 polymer ?
#
loop_
_entity_poly.entity_id
_entity_poly.type
_entity_poly.pdbx_seq_one_letter_code
_entity_poly.pdbx_strand_id
1 'polypeptide(L)'
;RTAHLPDTANAVSRDYNFWLGDGFASGGSRGYDHKVLGITARGAWVCVQRHFREMGIDIQTQPFTVVGIGDMSGDVFGNGMLLSEQICLKAAFNHRHIFLDPNPDPATTFAERKRLFDLPRSSWSDFNAELISAGGGVFDRDAKEIPLSQQVRDWLGVRHETLDGDSLIRLLLMADVDLLWNGGIGTYVKANSQKNEDAGDRANDAVRINGNQLRAKVVGEGGNLGMTQLGRIEYALNGGRINTDAIDNSAGVDCSDHEVNLKIFMLHLMESGQVKDEDERDQLLEAVTDSVCDAVLANNYGQSQCLSLDSQRSQQDRELFIDLTARLATIDLLDRQSEALPSSKEVLGRKIAYTRPELAILLAYSKMQLYQDLLESDLPDRPLAADFLAHYYPAAIAQQFAGHLDSQPLKREIIATMITNMVVNQAGCAFCYRMARRYDIPLYQVAEAYLHFDRLINGQALRQQIALLDNRMSSKEQYQRLMALEDTLAAMCDWALSQAPELIAFDRLVTMHDDLEAYSKLLSSILPEKRWKACQQQAETLASQGMEEGAALQLATLPMLENLLPVMALH
;
A
#
# COMPACT_ATOMS: atom_id res chain seq x y z
N ARG A 1 5.18 -21.19 -0.81
CA ARG A 1 4.08 -21.98 -0.23
C ARG A 1 4.09 -23.39 -0.82
N THR A 2 4.13 -24.40 0.04
CA THR A 2 3.82 -25.76 -0.36
C THR A 2 2.29 -25.91 -0.29
N ALA A 3 1.64 -26.14 -1.42
CA ALA A 3 0.18 -26.16 -1.57
C ALA A 3 -0.57 -27.16 -0.65
N HIS A 4 0.13 -28.05 0.02
CA HIS A 4 -0.46 -29.08 0.87
C HIS A 4 -0.44 -28.76 2.37
N LEU A 5 0.36 -27.80 2.85
CA LEU A 5 0.42 -27.47 4.28
C LEU A 5 -0.87 -26.85 4.82
N PRO A 6 -1.53 -25.93 4.12
CA PRO A 6 -2.83 -25.40 4.56
C PRO A 6 -3.90 -26.50 4.68
N ASP A 7 -3.99 -27.42 3.72
CA ASP A 7 -4.95 -28.53 3.76
C ASP A 7 -4.72 -29.44 4.96
N THR A 8 -3.45 -29.73 5.28
CA THR A 8 -3.08 -30.52 6.47
C THR A 8 -3.46 -29.76 7.76
N ALA A 9 -3.14 -28.48 7.86
CA ALA A 9 -3.47 -27.66 9.02
C ALA A 9 -4.99 -27.55 9.22
N ASN A 10 -5.74 -27.34 8.13
CA ASN A 10 -7.19 -27.27 8.16
C ASN A 10 -7.86 -28.61 8.51
N ALA A 11 -7.27 -29.75 8.09
CA ALA A 11 -7.74 -31.07 8.50
C ALA A 11 -7.57 -31.27 10.02
N VAL A 12 -6.42 -30.91 10.58
CA VAL A 12 -6.18 -30.96 12.03
C VAL A 12 -7.18 -30.04 12.77
N SER A 13 -7.40 -28.81 12.29
CA SER A 13 -8.37 -27.88 12.86
C SER A 13 -9.79 -28.52 12.96
N ARG A 14 -10.21 -29.22 11.90
CA ARG A 14 -11.51 -29.94 11.88
C ARG A 14 -11.52 -31.12 12.85
N ASP A 15 -10.46 -31.90 12.93
CA ASP A 15 -10.38 -33.05 13.84
C ASP A 15 -10.51 -32.62 15.32
N TYR A 16 -10.04 -31.41 15.65
CA TYR A 16 -10.19 -30.83 16.99
C TYR A 16 -11.48 -30.03 17.18
N ASN A 17 -12.37 -29.99 16.19
CA ASN A 17 -13.57 -29.13 16.17
C ASN A 17 -13.23 -27.67 16.51
N PHE A 18 -12.11 -27.17 16.00
CA PHE A 18 -11.73 -25.79 16.22
C PHE A 18 -12.61 -24.86 15.39
N TRP A 19 -13.12 -23.81 16.00
CA TRP A 19 -14.17 -22.95 15.44
C TRP A 19 -13.84 -22.27 14.10
N LEU A 20 -12.54 -22.13 13.75
CA LEU A 20 -12.12 -21.58 12.45
C LEU A 20 -12.32 -22.58 11.29
N GLY A 21 -12.47 -23.87 11.57
CA GLY A 21 -12.58 -24.88 10.53
C GLY A 21 -11.42 -24.80 9.51
N ASP A 22 -11.76 -24.66 8.24
CA ASP A 22 -10.78 -24.47 7.15
C ASP A 22 -10.35 -23.01 6.91
N GLY A 23 -10.86 -22.08 7.69
CA GLY A 23 -10.31 -20.73 7.84
C GLY A 23 -9.06 -20.68 8.73
N PHE A 24 -8.66 -21.80 9.37
CA PHE A 24 -7.45 -21.86 10.23
C PHE A 24 -6.18 -21.53 9.46
N ALA A 25 -6.04 -21.99 8.22
CA ALA A 25 -4.96 -21.64 7.33
C ALA A 25 -5.49 -21.23 5.95
N SER A 26 -5.08 -20.06 5.46
CA SER A 26 -5.42 -19.58 4.12
C SER A 26 -4.70 -20.35 3.01
N GLY A 27 -5.26 -20.39 1.80
CA GLY A 27 -4.74 -21.12 0.65
C GLY A 27 -5.09 -22.61 0.69
N GLY A 28 -4.27 -23.45 0.09
CA GLY A 28 -4.56 -24.88 -0.07
C GLY A 28 -5.48 -25.17 -1.27
N SER A 29 -6.07 -26.38 -1.29
CA SER A 29 -6.90 -26.84 -2.43
C SER A 29 -8.25 -26.13 -2.53
N ARG A 30 -8.72 -25.50 -1.44
CA ARG A 30 -9.99 -24.79 -1.31
C ARG A 30 -9.82 -23.33 -0.94
N GLY A 31 -8.70 -22.73 -1.29
CA GLY A 31 -8.37 -21.33 -0.99
C GLY A 31 -7.78 -20.61 -2.20
N TYR A 32 -7.50 -19.34 -2.04
CA TYR A 32 -6.92 -18.52 -3.11
C TYR A 32 -5.47 -18.90 -3.40
N ASP A 33 -5.16 -19.20 -4.65
CA ASP A 33 -3.78 -19.42 -5.11
C ASP A 33 -3.11 -18.07 -5.41
N HIS A 34 -2.27 -17.60 -4.51
CA HIS A 34 -1.60 -16.31 -4.63
C HIS A 34 -0.73 -16.18 -5.89
N LYS A 35 -0.15 -17.29 -6.37
CA LYS A 35 0.66 -17.28 -7.60
C LYS A 35 -0.21 -17.09 -8.84
N VAL A 36 -1.35 -17.78 -8.90
CA VAL A 36 -2.30 -17.64 -10.01
C VAL A 36 -2.88 -16.24 -10.03
N LEU A 37 -3.24 -15.69 -8.86
CA LEU A 37 -3.75 -14.33 -8.74
C LEU A 37 -2.67 -13.27 -8.95
N GLY A 38 -1.40 -13.60 -8.71
CA GLY A 38 -0.28 -12.67 -8.70
C GLY A 38 -0.43 -11.56 -7.67
N ILE A 39 -1.25 -11.76 -6.63
CA ILE A 39 -1.75 -10.68 -5.78
C ILE A 39 -0.63 -9.95 -5.04
N THR A 40 0.38 -10.66 -4.52
CA THR A 40 1.52 -10.06 -3.83
C THR A 40 2.31 -9.13 -4.76
N ALA A 41 2.60 -9.60 -5.98
CA ALA A 41 3.30 -8.81 -6.99
C ALA A 41 2.47 -7.61 -7.45
N ARG A 42 1.16 -7.78 -7.67
CA ARG A 42 0.23 -6.70 -8.05
C ARG A 42 0.19 -5.60 -7.00
N GLY A 43 0.12 -5.95 -5.71
CA GLY A 43 0.15 -4.96 -4.62
C GLY A 43 1.45 -4.17 -4.56
N ALA A 44 2.61 -4.86 -4.64
CA ALA A 44 3.90 -4.19 -4.71
C ALA A 44 4.04 -3.31 -5.97
N TRP A 45 3.44 -3.73 -7.08
CA TRP A 45 3.42 -2.94 -8.31
C TRP A 45 2.62 -1.64 -8.19
N VAL A 46 1.50 -1.65 -7.48
CA VAL A 46 0.74 -0.42 -7.14
C VAL A 46 1.63 0.60 -6.42
N CYS A 47 2.47 0.14 -5.48
CA CYS A 47 3.43 0.98 -4.78
C CYS A 47 4.54 1.50 -5.72
N VAL A 48 5.09 0.64 -6.59
CA VAL A 48 6.08 1.01 -7.61
C VAL A 48 5.51 2.07 -8.56
N GLN A 49 4.30 1.86 -9.09
CA GLN A 49 3.63 2.83 -9.96
C GLN A 49 3.52 4.22 -9.30
N ARG A 50 3.21 4.28 -8.00
CA ARG A 50 3.18 5.56 -7.26
C ARG A 50 4.53 6.25 -7.25
N HIS A 51 5.62 5.54 -6.99
CA HIS A 51 6.96 6.12 -7.04
C HIS A 51 7.28 6.71 -8.42
N PHE A 52 6.94 6.01 -9.49
CA PHE A 52 7.17 6.48 -10.85
C PHE A 52 6.27 7.65 -11.23
N ARG A 53 4.98 7.65 -10.84
CA ARG A 53 4.09 8.81 -11.05
C ARG A 53 4.61 10.07 -10.36
N GLU A 54 5.21 9.95 -9.18
CA GLU A 54 5.85 11.08 -8.50
C GLU A 54 7.07 11.61 -9.25
N MET A 55 7.67 10.82 -10.14
CA MET A 55 8.72 11.26 -11.07
C MET A 55 8.17 11.71 -12.43
N GLY A 56 6.84 11.68 -12.62
CA GLY A 56 6.20 12.02 -13.90
C GLY A 56 6.35 10.95 -14.97
N ILE A 57 6.54 9.70 -14.59
CA ILE A 57 6.74 8.56 -15.50
C ILE A 57 5.57 7.58 -15.35
N ASP A 58 4.95 7.21 -16.47
CA ASP A 58 3.97 6.13 -16.53
C ASP A 58 4.64 4.86 -17.07
N ILE A 59 4.95 3.93 -16.16
CA ILE A 59 5.62 2.66 -16.49
C ILE A 59 4.73 1.66 -17.24
N GLN A 60 3.47 1.99 -17.51
CA GLN A 60 2.61 1.18 -18.39
C GLN A 60 2.74 1.60 -19.85
N THR A 61 3.25 2.79 -20.13
CA THR A 61 3.33 3.36 -21.48
C THR A 61 4.76 3.75 -21.90
N GLN A 62 5.68 3.86 -20.95
CA GLN A 62 7.06 4.30 -21.18
C GLN A 62 8.06 3.21 -20.78
N PRO A 63 9.05 2.89 -21.62
CA PRO A 63 10.10 1.93 -21.28
C PRO A 63 10.93 2.40 -20.07
N PHE A 64 11.27 1.47 -19.20
CA PHE A 64 12.10 1.69 -18.03
C PHE A 64 12.99 0.47 -17.74
N THR A 65 14.15 0.73 -17.17
CA THR A 65 15.19 -0.27 -16.93
C THR A 65 15.03 -0.94 -15.59
N VAL A 66 15.21 -2.28 -15.56
CA VAL A 66 15.02 -3.10 -14.36
C VAL A 66 16.21 -4.02 -14.13
N VAL A 67 16.64 -4.11 -12.88
CA VAL A 67 17.40 -5.24 -12.33
C VAL A 67 16.53 -5.98 -11.35
N GLY A 68 16.55 -7.31 -11.38
CA GLY A 68 15.66 -8.11 -10.56
C GLY A 68 16.35 -9.18 -9.71
N ILE A 69 15.76 -9.48 -8.57
CA ILE A 69 16.17 -10.56 -7.67
C ILE A 69 15.10 -11.65 -7.73
N GLY A 70 15.42 -12.79 -8.35
CA GLY A 70 14.52 -13.91 -8.54
C GLY A 70 14.56 -14.48 -9.96
N ASP A 71 13.57 -15.28 -10.30
CA ASP A 71 13.36 -15.85 -11.63
C ASP A 71 11.87 -15.96 -12.01
N MET A 72 11.61 -16.24 -13.28
CA MET A 72 10.25 -16.28 -13.81
C MET A 72 9.38 -17.41 -13.26
N SER A 73 9.96 -18.45 -12.66
CA SER A 73 9.20 -19.53 -12.01
C SER A 73 8.66 -19.14 -10.63
N GLY A 74 9.25 -18.11 -10.01
CA GLY A 74 8.84 -17.56 -8.72
C GLY A 74 7.52 -16.79 -8.82
N ASP A 75 6.67 -16.88 -7.79
CA ASP A 75 5.40 -16.15 -7.72
C ASP A 75 5.61 -14.63 -7.88
N VAL A 76 6.33 -14.03 -6.94
CA VAL A 76 6.46 -12.56 -6.85
C VAL A 76 7.30 -12.01 -7.99
N PHE A 77 8.40 -12.67 -8.35
CA PHE A 77 9.24 -12.21 -9.45
C PHE A 77 8.53 -12.37 -10.80
N GLY A 78 8.04 -13.59 -11.09
CA GLY A 78 7.42 -13.91 -12.37
C GLY A 78 6.20 -13.05 -12.64
N ASN A 79 5.27 -12.98 -11.70
CA ASN A 79 4.10 -12.09 -11.83
C ASN A 79 4.53 -10.62 -11.99
N GLY A 80 5.46 -10.12 -11.17
CA GLY A 80 5.91 -8.73 -11.22
C GLY A 80 6.50 -8.35 -12.58
N MET A 81 7.30 -9.23 -13.17
CA MET A 81 7.93 -8.99 -14.46
C MET A 81 6.98 -9.14 -15.68
N LEU A 82 5.71 -9.42 -15.43
CA LEU A 82 4.64 -9.46 -16.43
C LEU A 82 3.61 -8.32 -16.25
N LEU A 83 3.76 -7.44 -15.27
CA LEU A 83 2.80 -6.36 -15.00
C LEU A 83 2.96 -5.14 -15.92
N SER A 84 4.03 -5.08 -16.72
CA SER A 84 4.20 -4.08 -17.77
C SER A 84 4.97 -4.64 -18.97
N GLU A 85 4.49 -4.36 -20.16
CA GLU A 85 5.17 -4.67 -21.43
C GLU A 85 6.37 -3.74 -21.69
N GLN A 86 6.52 -2.67 -20.88
CA GLN A 86 7.57 -1.66 -21.02
C GLN A 86 8.86 -2.00 -20.25
N ILE A 87 8.89 -3.14 -19.55
CA ILE A 87 10.05 -3.56 -18.75
C ILE A 87 11.25 -3.89 -19.64
N CYS A 88 12.32 -3.12 -19.53
CA CYS A 88 13.66 -3.40 -20.05
C CYS A 88 14.46 -4.13 -18.95
N LEU A 89 14.33 -5.47 -18.86
CA LEU A 89 15.04 -6.27 -17.86
C LEU A 89 16.51 -6.43 -18.26
N LYS A 90 17.38 -5.59 -17.70
CA LYS A 90 18.81 -5.59 -18.01
C LYS A 90 19.60 -6.69 -17.32
N ALA A 91 19.15 -7.10 -16.14
CA ALA A 91 19.72 -8.25 -15.44
C ALA A 91 18.75 -8.82 -14.42
N ALA A 92 18.92 -10.07 -14.12
CA ALA A 92 18.29 -10.72 -12.96
C ALA A 92 19.21 -11.83 -12.44
N PHE A 93 19.03 -12.17 -11.16
CA PHE A 93 19.75 -13.30 -10.58
C PHE A 93 18.90 -14.05 -9.56
N ASN A 94 19.14 -15.34 -9.47
CA ASN A 94 18.56 -16.22 -8.46
C ASN A 94 19.65 -17.01 -7.73
N HIS A 95 19.30 -18.13 -7.11
CA HIS A 95 20.25 -19.01 -6.42
C HIS A 95 21.14 -19.85 -7.36
N ARG A 96 20.88 -19.84 -8.67
CA ARG A 96 21.60 -20.66 -9.66
C ARG A 96 22.27 -19.86 -10.76
N HIS A 97 21.59 -18.85 -11.28
CA HIS A 97 21.99 -18.17 -12.50
C HIS A 97 21.99 -16.66 -12.35
N ILE A 98 22.79 -16.04 -13.21
CA ILE A 98 22.80 -14.60 -13.46
C ILE A 98 22.43 -14.41 -14.94
N PHE A 99 21.33 -13.71 -15.20
CA PHE A 99 20.88 -13.28 -16.52
C PHE A 99 21.36 -11.86 -16.77
N LEU A 100 21.94 -11.62 -17.96
CA LEU A 100 22.37 -10.30 -18.42
C LEU A 100 21.82 -10.03 -19.82
N ASP A 101 21.20 -8.87 -20.00
CA ASP A 101 20.80 -8.32 -21.30
C ASP A 101 21.07 -6.80 -21.30
N PRO A 102 22.20 -6.35 -21.82
CA PRO A 102 22.60 -4.94 -21.72
C PRO A 102 21.67 -3.98 -22.49
N ASN A 103 20.94 -4.45 -23.48
CA ASN A 103 20.03 -3.63 -24.29
C ASN A 103 18.75 -4.39 -24.67
N PRO A 104 17.90 -4.79 -23.72
CA PRO A 104 16.74 -5.62 -23.98
C PRO A 104 15.68 -4.86 -24.80
N ASP A 105 15.11 -5.53 -25.80
CA ASP A 105 13.87 -5.07 -26.44
C ASP A 105 12.67 -5.44 -25.56
N PRO A 106 11.88 -4.48 -25.07
CA PRO A 106 10.83 -4.77 -24.10
C PRO A 106 9.73 -5.70 -24.63
N ALA A 107 9.29 -5.54 -25.87
CA ALA A 107 8.21 -6.35 -26.46
C ALA A 107 8.63 -7.81 -26.68
N THR A 108 9.81 -8.01 -27.28
CA THR A 108 10.37 -9.35 -27.54
C THR A 108 10.64 -10.09 -26.24
N THR A 109 11.25 -9.40 -25.25
CA THR A 109 11.60 -10.01 -23.96
C THR A 109 10.37 -10.21 -23.07
N PHE A 110 9.29 -9.44 -23.23
CA PHE A 110 8.03 -9.69 -22.55
C PHE A 110 7.42 -11.04 -22.94
N ALA A 111 7.34 -11.33 -24.25
CA ALA A 111 6.83 -12.61 -24.74
C ALA A 111 7.65 -13.80 -24.20
N GLU A 112 8.97 -13.66 -24.14
CA GLU A 112 9.85 -14.70 -23.61
C GLU A 112 9.72 -14.84 -22.08
N ARG A 113 9.60 -13.76 -21.33
CA ARG A 113 9.31 -13.82 -19.88
C ARG A 113 7.99 -14.54 -19.63
N LYS A 114 6.95 -14.25 -20.43
CA LYS A 114 5.67 -14.94 -20.32
C LYS A 114 5.81 -16.45 -20.60
N ARG A 115 6.54 -16.84 -21.65
CA ARG A 115 6.82 -18.25 -21.95
C ARG A 115 7.51 -18.96 -20.78
N LEU A 116 8.52 -18.30 -20.16
CA LEU A 116 9.21 -18.86 -18.99
C LEU A 116 8.30 -18.96 -17.76
N PHE A 117 7.41 -17.99 -17.56
CA PHE A 117 6.44 -18.02 -16.45
C PHE A 117 5.48 -19.21 -16.57
N ASP A 118 5.02 -19.48 -17.78
CA ASP A 118 4.10 -20.58 -18.08
C ASP A 118 4.81 -21.95 -18.09
N LEU A 119 6.14 -21.98 -18.25
CA LEU A 119 6.93 -23.21 -18.27
C LEU A 119 7.17 -23.73 -16.83
N PRO A 120 6.64 -24.90 -16.46
CA PRO A 120 6.82 -25.45 -15.12
C PRO A 120 8.30 -25.62 -14.74
N ARG A 121 8.69 -25.06 -13.57
CA ARG A 121 10.06 -25.13 -13.04
C ARG A 121 11.11 -24.52 -13.97
N SER A 122 10.74 -23.49 -14.73
CA SER A 122 11.67 -22.76 -15.58
C SER A 122 12.81 -22.14 -14.77
N SER A 123 13.91 -21.87 -15.45
CA SER A 123 15.08 -21.19 -14.92
C SER A 123 15.62 -20.22 -15.96
N TRP A 124 16.53 -19.33 -15.60
CA TRP A 124 17.16 -18.41 -16.55
C TRP A 124 17.88 -19.16 -17.69
N SER A 125 18.39 -20.37 -17.46
CA SER A 125 18.99 -21.20 -18.52
C SER A 125 18.02 -21.63 -19.62
N ASP A 126 16.71 -21.54 -19.38
CA ASP A 126 15.67 -21.85 -20.36
C ASP A 126 15.30 -20.63 -21.24
N PHE A 127 15.88 -19.46 -20.96
CA PHE A 127 15.69 -18.26 -21.78
C PHE A 127 16.29 -18.46 -23.16
N ASN A 128 15.55 -18.11 -24.23
CA ASN A 128 16.05 -18.23 -25.58
C ASN A 128 17.23 -17.26 -25.83
N ALA A 129 18.43 -17.79 -25.94
CA ALA A 129 19.66 -17.01 -26.10
C ALA A 129 19.66 -16.09 -27.34
N GLU A 130 18.88 -16.43 -28.38
CA GLU A 130 18.78 -15.61 -29.61
C GLU A 130 18.00 -14.30 -29.38
N LEU A 131 17.23 -14.21 -28.30
CA LEU A 131 16.46 -13.02 -27.91
C LEU A 131 17.24 -12.09 -26.97
N ILE A 132 18.40 -12.54 -26.47
CA ILE A 132 19.28 -11.71 -25.64
C ILE A 132 20.07 -10.79 -26.55
N SER A 133 20.14 -9.50 -26.21
CA SER A 133 20.92 -8.53 -26.98
C SER A 133 22.43 -8.84 -26.99
N ALA A 134 23.11 -8.31 -27.99
CA ALA A 134 24.54 -8.55 -28.17
C ALA A 134 25.34 -8.22 -26.89
N GLY A 135 26.13 -9.19 -26.44
CA GLY A 135 26.97 -9.08 -25.25
C GLY A 135 26.28 -9.52 -23.94
N GLY A 136 25.00 -9.87 -23.98
CA GLY A 136 24.33 -10.50 -22.86
C GLY A 136 24.48 -12.02 -22.83
N GLY A 137 23.86 -12.67 -21.85
CA GLY A 137 23.88 -14.13 -21.69
C GLY A 137 23.38 -14.58 -20.33
N VAL A 138 23.36 -15.90 -20.15
CA VAL A 138 23.02 -16.52 -18.87
C VAL A 138 24.25 -17.25 -18.35
N PHE A 139 24.60 -17.02 -17.10
CA PHE A 139 25.81 -17.53 -16.47
C PHE A 139 25.45 -18.26 -15.17
N ASP A 140 26.28 -19.26 -14.83
CA ASP A 140 26.18 -19.93 -13.54
C ASP A 140 26.59 -18.94 -12.42
N ARG A 141 25.82 -18.86 -11.36
CA ARG A 141 26.11 -17.99 -10.21
C ARG A 141 27.43 -18.35 -9.53
N ASP A 142 27.79 -19.64 -9.49
CA ASP A 142 29.01 -20.12 -8.85
C ASP A 142 30.26 -20.03 -9.75
N ALA A 143 30.09 -19.53 -11.00
CA ALA A 143 31.21 -19.38 -11.92
C ALA A 143 32.28 -18.45 -11.36
N LYS A 144 33.55 -18.88 -11.46
CA LYS A 144 34.70 -18.09 -10.99
C LYS A 144 35.15 -17.01 -11.97
N GLU A 145 34.83 -17.20 -13.25
CA GLU A 145 35.19 -16.27 -14.33
C GLU A 145 33.99 -16.14 -15.29
N ILE A 146 33.22 -15.08 -15.10
CA ILE A 146 32.13 -14.68 -16.01
C ILE A 146 32.68 -13.61 -16.95
N PRO A 147 32.73 -13.85 -18.27
CA PRO A 147 33.23 -12.85 -19.23
C PRO A 147 32.21 -11.69 -19.34
N LEU A 148 32.72 -10.46 -19.21
CA LEU A 148 31.95 -9.24 -19.37
C LEU A 148 32.21 -8.66 -20.76
N SER A 149 31.18 -8.62 -21.59
CA SER A 149 31.22 -7.95 -22.88
C SER A 149 31.48 -6.45 -22.73
N GLN A 150 31.89 -5.80 -23.82
CA GLN A 150 32.07 -4.34 -23.81
C GLN A 150 30.75 -3.63 -23.42
N GLN A 151 29.63 -4.10 -23.94
CA GLN A 151 28.31 -3.52 -23.67
C GLN A 151 27.94 -3.59 -22.17
N VAL A 152 28.21 -4.73 -21.51
CA VAL A 152 27.99 -4.90 -20.08
C VAL A 152 28.93 -4.02 -19.26
N ARG A 153 30.22 -3.94 -19.65
CA ARG A 153 31.20 -3.09 -18.99
C ARG A 153 30.83 -1.61 -19.08
N ASP A 154 30.42 -1.15 -20.25
CA ASP A 154 29.99 0.23 -20.48
C ASP A 154 28.77 0.58 -19.65
N TRP A 155 27.77 -0.33 -19.60
CA TRP A 155 26.57 -0.13 -18.76
C TRP A 155 26.90 -0.09 -17.27
N LEU A 156 27.72 -1.03 -16.77
CA LEU A 156 28.08 -1.09 -15.36
C LEU A 156 29.16 -0.10 -14.95
N GLY A 157 29.82 0.52 -15.91
CA GLY A 157 30.94 1.47 -15.69
C GLY A 157 32.21 0.79 -15.14
N VAL A 158 32.48 -0.46 -15.52
CA VAL A 158 33.62 -1.24 -15.03
C VAL A 158 34.63 -1.57 -16.12
N ARG A 159 35.88 -1.79 -15.71
CA ARG A 159 37.00 -2.13 -16.62
C ARG A 159 37.37 -3.62 -16.61
N HIS A 160 36.87 -4.37 -15.64
CA HIS A 160 37.13 -5.80 -15.50
C HIS A 160 36.56 -6.56 -16.71
N GLU A 161 37.38 -7.44 -17.31
CA GLU A 161 36.94 -8.29 -18.43
C GLU A 161 36.25 -9.57 -17.96
N THR A 162 36.53 -9.99 -16.72
CA THR A 162 35.92 -11.14 -16.05
C THR A 162 35.64 -10.82 -14.59
N LEU A 163 34.61 -11.42 -14.03
CA LEU A 163 34.29 -11.40 -12.60
C LEU A 163 33.78 -12.75 -12.16
N ASP A 164 33.90 -13.05 -10.88
CA ASP A 164 33.13 -14.15 -10.24
C ASP A 164 31.67 -13.73 -10.06
N GLY A 165 30.78 -14.73 -9.83
CA GLY A 165 29.34 -14.49 -9.74
C GLY A 165 28.93 -13.56 -8.59
N ASP A 166 29.55 -13.69 -7.41
CA ASP A 166 29.22 -12.85 -6.24
C ASP A 166 29.62 -11.39 -6.49
N SER A 167 30.80 -11.15 -7.07
CA SER A 167 31.28 -9.82 -7.46
C SER A 167 30.36 -9.18 -8.52
N LEU A 168 29.89 -9.98 -9.47
CA LEU A 168 28.95 -9.50 -10.49
C LEU A 168 27.60 -9.13 -9.88
N ILE A 169 27.02 -9.96 -9.00
CA ILE A 169 25.77 -9.67 -8.30
C ILE A 169 25.86 -8.37 -7.51
N ARG A 170 26.98 -8.13 -6.82
CA ARG A 170 27.20 -6.84 -6.13
C ARG A 170 27.15 -5.66 -7.08
N LEU A 171 27.74 -5.76 -8.26
CA LEU A 171 27.67 -4.70 -9.27
C LEU A 171 26.26 -4.51 -9.83
N LEU A 172 25.51 -5.60 -10.04
CA LEU A 172 24.12 -5.53 -10.49
C LEU A 172 23.23 -4.84 -9.47
N LEU A 173 23.41 -5.10 -8.18
CA LEU A 173 22.69 -4.40 -7.10
C LEU A 173 23.05 -2.90 -7.05
N MET A 174 24.26 -2.53 -7.46
CA MET A 174 24.72 -1.13 -7.53
C MET A 174 24.48 -0.48 -8.90
N ALA A 175 23.84 -1.18 -9.85
CA ALA A 175 23.62 -0.66 -11.20
C ALA A 175 22.68 0.56 -11.21
N ASP A 176 22.99 1.52 -12.08
CA ASP A 176 22.10 2.65 -12.33
C ASP A 176 20.95 2.20 -13.25
N VAL A 177 19.79 2.00 -12.64
CA VAL A 177 18.55 1.57 -13.31
C VAL A 177 17.35 2.28 -12.70
N ASP A 178 16.21 2.21 -13.37
CA ASP A 178 14.99 2.85 -12.88
C ASP A 178 14.37 2.05 -11.72
N LEU A 179 14.38 0.72 -11.78
CA LEU A 179 13.80 -0.15 -10.78
C LEU A 179 14.74 -1.30 -10.36
N LEU A 180 14.94 -1.48 -9.06
CA LEU A 180 15.36 -2.76 -8.48
C LEU A 180 14.10 -3.49 -7.99
N TRP A 181 13.76 -4.63 -8.63
CA TRP A 181 12.64 -5.46 -8.24
C TRP A 181 13.09 -6.63 -7.37
N ASN A 182 12.72 -6.60 -6.08
CA ASN A 182 12.96 -7.72 -5.18
C ASN A 182 11.76 -8.69 -5.21
N GLY A 183 11.90 -9.77 -5.95
CA GLY A 183 10.92 -10.85 -6.04
C GLY A 183 11.44 -12.18 -5.48
N GLY A 184 12.61 -12.18 -4.88
CA GLY A 184 13.29 -13.38 -4.33
C GLY A 184 13.48 -13.34 -2.82
N ILE A 185 14.12 -14.38 -2.29
CA ILE A 185 14.45 -14.54 -0.88
C ILE A 185 15.89 -14.07 -0.64
N GLY A 186 16.14 -13.46 0.51
CA GLY A 186 17.46 -13.05 0.97
C GLY A 186 17.55 -11.56 1.28
N THR A 187 18.48 -11.18 2.19
CA THR A 187 18.73 -9.80 2.59
C THR A 187 19.99 -9.28 1.89
N TYR A 188 19.79 -8.50 0.85
CA TYR A 188 20.84 -8.05 -0.06
C TYR A 188 21.39 -6.66 0.27
N VAL A 189 20.68 -5.87 1.08
CA VAL A 189 21.06 -4.50 1.41
C VAL A 189 20.95 -4.25 2.91
N LYS A 190 22.02 -3.69 3.48
CA LYS A 190 22.07 -3.22 4.87
C LYS A 190 22.54 -1.77 4.93
N ALA A 191 22.49 -1.12 6.09
CA ALA A 191 23.13 0.17 6.26
C ALA A 191 24.66 0.05 6.35
N ASN A 192 25.37 1.09 5.96
CA ASN A 192 26.83 1.15 6.09
C ASN A 192 27.30 1.04 7.56
N SER A 193 26.46 1.48 8.51
CA SER A 193 26.71 1.36 9.95
C SER A 193 26.54 -0.05 10.52
N GLN A 194 25.89 -0.95 9.77
CA GLN A 194 25.64 -2.34 10.18
C GLN A 194 26.75 -3.28 9.70
N LYS A 195 26.95 -4.37 10.45
CA LYS A 195 27.74 -5.51 10.02
C LYS A 195 26.86 -6.52 9.27
N ASN A 196 27.46 -7.49 8.60
CA ASN A 196 26.72 -8.55 7.90
C ASN A 196 25.88 -9.41 8.86
N GLU A 197 26.39 -9.64 10.07
CA GLU A 197 25.69 -10.41 11.11
C GLU A 197 24.34 -9.77 11.50
N ASP A 198 24.24 -8.42 11.45
CA ASP A 198 23.02 -7.68 11.79
C ASP A 198 21.89 -7.92 10.79
N ALA A 199 22.21 -8.37 9.58
CA ALA A 199 21.21 -8.73 8.56
C ALA A 199 20.55 -10.11 8.79
N GLY A 200 21.13 -10.95 9.63
CA GLY A 200 20.58 -12.28 9.96
C GLY A 200 20.58 -13.30 8.81
N ASP A 201 21.23 -13.01 7.69
CA ASP A 201 21.25 -13.84 6.48
C ASP A 201 22.68 -14.07 5.99
N ARG A 202 23.32 -15.11 6.53
CA ARG A 202 24.72 -15.47 6.21
C ARG A 202 24.91 -15.94 4.76
N ALA A 203 23.87 -16.49 4.15
CA ALA A 203 23.95 -17.03 2.79
C ALA A 203 24.26 -15.93 1.74
N ASN A 204 23.87 -14.70 2.03
CA ASN A 204 24.06 -13.58 1.12
C ASN A 204 25.14 -12.57 1.56
N ASP A 205 25.97 -12.92 2.56
CA ASP A 205 27.04 -12.01 3.05
C ASP A 205 28.01 -11.58 1.95
N ALA A 206 28.36 -12.49 1.03
CA ALA A 206 29.31 -12.21 -0.05
C ALA A 206 28.76 -11.21 -1.11
N VAL A 207 27.44 -11.15 -1.28
CA VAL A 207 26.78 -10.31 -2.28
C VAL A 207 26.15 -9.05 -1.70
N ARG A 208 26.02 -8.95 -0.37
CA ARG A 208 25.35 -7.83 0.29
C ARG A 208 26.07 -6.50 0.10
N ILE A 209 25.31 -5.46 -0.20
CA ILE A 209 25.78 -4.08 -0.36
C ILE A 209 25.21 -3.18 0.75
N ASN A 210 25.68 -1.94 0.81
CA ASN A 210 25.11 -0.92 1.69
C ASN A 210 24.05 -0.08 0.97
N GLY A 211 23.08 0.47 1.71
CA GLY A 211 22.00 1.30 1.16
C GLY A 211 22.51 2.54 0.40
N ASN A 212 23.62 3.13 0.86
CA ASN A 212 24.26 4.26 0.19
C ASN A 212 24.98 3.90 -1.13
N GLN A 213 25.13 2.63 -1.44
CA GLN A 213 25.72 2.14 -2.70
C GLN A 213 24.66 1.85 -3.77
N LEU A 214 23.40 1.76 -3.37
CA LEU A 214 22.28 1.44 -4.25
C LEU A 214 21.94 2.65 -5.12
N ARG A 215 21.95 2.48 -6.46
CA ARG A 215 21.73 3.57 -7.43
C ARG A 215 20.44 3.43 -8.23
N ALA A 216 19.68 2.35 -8.05
CA ALA A 216 18.34 2.26 -8.61
C ALA A 216 17.51 3.46 -8.13
N LYS A 217 16.63 4.02 -8.98
CA LYS A 217 15.78 5.16 -8.61
C LYS A 217 14.65 4.74 -7.68
N VAL A 218 14.10 3.54 -7.91
CA VAL A 218 13.01 2.93 -7.15
C VAL A 218 13.41 1.53 -6.74
N VAL A 219 13.03 1.13 -5.53
CA VAL A 219 13.06 -0.26 -5.08
C VAL A 219 11.61 -0.71 -4.83
N GLY A 220 11.22 -1.82 -5.44
CA GLY A 220 9.95 -2.52 -5.19
C GLY A 220 10.21 -3.80 -4.41
N GLU A 221 9.64 -3.92 -3.22
CA GLU A 221 9.85 -5.06 -2.32
C GLU A 221 8.66 -6.02 -2.33
N GLY A 222 8.52 -6.79 -3.42
CA GLY A 222 7.52 -7.87 -3.44
C GLY A 222 7.89 -9.07 -2.54
N GLY A 223 9.18 -9.33 -2.38
CA GLY A 223 9.71 -10.33 -1.44
C GLY A 223 9.98 -9.73 -0.04
N ASN A 224 9.91 -10.58 0.99
CA ASN A 224 10.16 -10.17 2.37
C ASN A 224 11.67 -10.08 2.67
N LEU A 225 12.03 -9.15 3.56
CA LEU A 225 13.36 -9.03 4.16
C LEU A 225 14.50 -8.82 3.15
N GLY A 226 14.21 -8.21 2.01
CA GLY A 226 15.22 -7.90 0.99
C GLY A 226 16.28 -6.90 1.45
N MET A 227 15.91 -6.06 2.41
CA MET A 227 16.76 -5.04 3.02
C MET A 227 16.57 -4.99 4.53
N THR A 228 17.60 -4.58 5.27
CA THR A 228 17.41 -4.20 6.68
C THR A 228 16.67 -2.85 6.74
N GLN A 229 15.96 -2.60 7.85
CA GLN A 229 15.25 -1.32 8.03
C GLN A 229 16.20 -0.12 7.96
N LEU A 230 17.37 -0.20 8.59
CA LEU A 230 18.40 0.83 8.47
C LEU A 230 18.95 0.98 7.05
N GLY A 231 19.02 -0.12 6.28
CA GLY A 231 19.43 -0.08 4.86
C GLY A 231 18.42 0.67 4.00
N ARG A 232 17.11 0.47 4.22
CA ARG A 232 16.03 1.22 3.57
C ARG A 232 16.12 2.71 3.88
N ILE A 233 16.30 3.04 5.17
CA ILE A 233 16.43 4.43 5.63
C ILE A 233 17.65 5.10 4.99
N GLU A 234 18.81 4.44 4.99
CA GLU A 234 20.04 4.97 4.38
C GLU A 234 19.84 5.23 2.88
N TYR A 235 19.24 4.30 2.15
CA TYR A 235 18.93 4.47 0.73
C TYR A 235 17.96 5.65 0.49
N ALA A 236 16.90 5.74 1.30
CA ALA A 236 15.92 6.82 1.19
C ALA A 236 16.51 8.21 1.53
N LEU A 237 17.40 8.30 2.52
CA LEU A 237 18.12 9.55 2.86
C LEU A 237 19.06 10.01 1.73
N ASN A 238 19.54 9.09 0.90
CA ASN A 238 20.33 9.39 -0.31
C ASN A 238 19.47 9.70 -1.55
N GLY A 239 18.15 9.82 -1.40
CA GLY A 239 17.22 10.22 -2.46
C GLY A 239 16.56 9.05 -3.19
N GLY A 240 16.81 7.82 -2.79
CA GLY A 240 16.13 6.63 -3.31
C GLY A 240 14.67 6.57 -2.89
N ARG A 241 13.84 5.92 -3.71
CA ARG A 241 12.40 5.77 -3.47
C ARG A 241 12.09 4.34 -3.06
N ILE A 242 11.61 4.16 -1.84
CA ILE A 242 11.30 2.87 -1.24
C ILE A 242 10.26 3.05 -0.14
N ASN A 243 9.43 2.03 0.09
CA ASN A 243 8.62 1.88 1.31
C ASN A 243 9.31 0.89 2.29
N THR A 244 8.54 -0.01 2.85
CA THR A 244 9.00 -1.26 3.47
C THR A 244 8.38 -2.42 2.71
N ASP A 245 8.95 -3.62 2.86
CA ASP A 245 8.34 -4.84 2.36
C ASP A 245 6.93 -5.05 2.90
N ALA A 246 6.70 -4.76 4.19
CA ALA A 246 5.38 -4.86 4.83
C ALA A 246 4.31 -3.95 4.17
N ILE A 247 4.69 -2.84 3.55
CA ILE A 247 3.78 -2.00 2.76
C ILE A 247 3.63 -2.56 1.34
N ASP A 248 4.74 -2.84 0.66
CA ASP A 248 4.70 -3.22 -0.75
C ASP A 248 4.01 -4.57 -0.95
N ASN A 249 4.37 -5.57 -0.17
CA ASN A 249 3.85 -6.93 -0.33
C ASN A 249 2.61 -7.24 0.54
N SER A 250 2.02 -6.26 1.21
CA SER A 250 0.87 -6.45 2.11
C SER A 250 -0.32 -7.15 1.44
N ALA A 251 -0.48 -7.02 0.12
CA ALA A 251 -1.56 -7.66 -0.61
C ALA A 251 -1.61 -9.19 -0.44
N GLY A 252 -0.45 -9.82 -0.28
CA GLY A 252 -0.39 -11.28 -0.04
C GLY A 252 -1.04 -11.68 1.28
N VAL A 253 -0.80 -10.92 2.34
CA VAL A 253 -1.41 -11.15 3.67
C VAL A 253 -2.87 -10.72 3.67
N ASP A 254 -3.18 -9.53 3.14
CA ASP A 254 -4.53 -8.97 3.10
C ASP A 254 -5.51 -9.87 2.31
N CYS A 255 -5.06 -10.46 1.20
CA CYS A 255 -5.82 -11.48 0.47
C CYS A 255 -6.10 -12.72 1.34
N SER A 256 -5.12 -13.15 2.15
CA SER A 256 -5.30 -14.24 3.10
C SER A 256 -6.31 -13.90 4.20
N ASP A 257 -6.28 -12.66 4.71
CA ASP A 257 -7.21 -12.20 5.73
C ASP A 257 -8.65 -12.16 5.20
N HIS A 258 -8.85 -11.65 3.99
CA HIS A 258 -10.15 -11.68 3.31
C HIS A 258 -10.66 -13.11 3.10
N GLU A 259 -9.79 -14.03 2.64
CA GLU A 259 -10.13 -15.44 2.48
C GLU A 259 -10.59 -16.06 3.80
N VAL A 260 -9.81 -15.87 4.87
CA VAL A 260 -10.11 -16.42 6.20
C VAL A 260 -11.43 -15.88 6.72
N ASN A 261 -11.66 -14.57 6.67
CA ASN A 261 -12.90 -13.96 7.15
C ASN A 261 -14.12 -14.38 6.33
N LEU A 262 -13.97 -14.54 5.00
CA LEU A 262 -15.01 -15.11 4.15
C LEU A 262 -15.33 -16.56 4.56
N LYS A 263 -14.33 -17.40 4.78
CA LYS A 263 -14.50 -18.80 5.20
C LYS A 263 -15.18 -18.90 6.56
N ILE A 264 -14.81 -18.06 7.53
CA ILE A 264 -15.46 -18.01 8.86
C ILE A 264 -16.95 -17.65 8.70
N PHE A 265 -17.24 -16.63 7.90
CA PHE A 265 -18.62 -16.23 7.65
C PHE A 265 -19.43 -17.33 6.94
N MET A 266 -18.86 -17.94 5.89
CA MET A 266 -19.51 -19.03 5.15
C MET A 266 -19.73 -20.28 6.02
N LEU A 267 -18.80 -20.61 6.92
CA LEU A 267 -18.98 -21.71 7.86
C LEU A 267 -20.23 -21.48 8.73
N HIS A 268 -20.39 -20.27 9.25
CA HIS A 268 -21.56 -19.90 10.03
C HIS A 268 -22.87 -19.93 9.20
N LEU A 269 -22.81 -19.52 7.94
CA LEU A 269 -23.95 -19.62 7.00
C LEU A 269 -24.31 -21.07 6.68
N MET A 270 -23.34 -21.97 6.61
CA MET A 270 -23.57 -23.41 6.45
C MET A 270 -24.25 -24.00 7.70
N GLU A 271 -23.76 -23.66 8.90
CA GLU A 271 -24.36 -24.09 10.16
C GLU A 271 -25.83 -23.63 10.32
N SER A 272 -26.13 -22.43 9.82
CA SER A 272 -27.50 -21.88 9.82
C SER A 272 -28.36 -22.32 8.62
N GLY A 273 -27.80 -23.15 7.71
CA GLY A 273 -28.52 -23.69 6.54
C GLY A 273 -28.76 -22.67 5.41
N GLN A 274 -28.05 -21.54 5.40
CA GLN A 274 -28.11 -20.51 4.35
C GLN A 274 -27.22 -20.86 3.16
N VAL A 275 -26.14 -21.58 3.39
CA VAL A 275 -25.27 -22.20 2.39
C VAL A 275 -25.35 -23.71 2.61
N LYS A 276 -25.57 -24.46 1.55
CA LYS A 276 -25.93 -25.88 1.62
C LYS A 276 -24.76 -26.76 2.05
N ASP A 277 -23.59 -26.58 1.40
CA ASP A 277 -22.41 -27.42 1.57
C ASP A 277 -21.13 -26.70 1.17
N GLU A 278 -19.99 -27.39 1.32
CA GLU A 278 -18.67 -26.84 0.96
C GLU A 278 -18.54 -26.56 -0.54
N ASP A 279 -19.24 -27.29 -1.42
CA ASP A 279 -19.13 -27.06 -2.86
C ASP A 279 -19.84 -25.77 -3.28
N GLU A 280 -21.01 -25.47 -2.70
CA GLU A 280 -21.66 -24.16 -2.90
C GLU A 280 -20.83 -23.02 -2.34
N ARG A 281 -20.26 -23.20 -1.16
CA ARG A 281 -19.33 -22.23 -0.56
C ARG A 281 -18.16 -21.94 -1.48
N ASP A 282 -17.49 -22.96 -1.99
CA ASP A 282 -16.31 -22.81 -2.87
C ASP A 282 -16.66 -22.06 -4.16
N GLN A 283 -17.84 -22.33 -4.74
CA GLN A 283 -18.37 -21.58 -5.88
C GLN A 283 -18.57 -20.09 -5.56
N LEU A 284 -19.11 -19.78 -4.38
CA LEU A 284 -19.28 -18.40 -3.92
C LEU A 284 -17.94 -17.69 -3.73
N LEU A 285 -16.95 -18.36 -3.13
CA LEU A 285 -15.60 -17.81 -2.97
C LEU A 285 -14.91 -17.55 -4.30
N GLU A 286 -15.02 -18.48 -5.25
CA GLU A 286 -14.47 -18.33 -6.59
C GLU A 286 -15.11 -17.15 -7.34
N ALA A 287 -16.44 -17.03 -7.26
CA ALA A 287 -17.19 -15.97 -7.95
C ALA A 287 -16.84 -14.55 -7.49
N VAL A 288 -16.29 -14.39 -6.29
CA VAL A 288 -15.93 -13.06 -5.72
C VAL A 288 -14.43 -12.77 -5.69
N THR A 289 -13.61 -13.66 -6.26
CA THR A 289 -12.14 -13.57 -6.22
C THR A 289 -11.63 -12.22 -6.74
N ASP A 290 -12.12 -11.74 -7.88
CA ASP A 290 -11.71 -10.46 -8.47
C ASP A 290 -12.06 -9.28 -7.55
N SER A 291 -13.25 -9.30 -6.94
CA SER A 291 -13.67 -8.25 -6.00
C SER A 291 -12.79 -8.21 -4.75
N VAL A 292 -12.35 -9.37 -4.25
CA VAL A 292 -11.37 -9.45 -3.16
C VAL A 292 -10.03 -8.88 -3.60
N CYS A 293 -9.55 -9.25 -4.77
CA CYS A 293 -8.30 -8.69 -5.32
C CYS A 293 -8.36 -7.16 -5.44
N ASP A 294 -9.47 -6.61 -5.92
CA ASP A 294 -9.64 -5.16 -6.08
C ASP A 294 -9.63 -4.44 -4.72
N ALA A 295 -10.32 -4.98 -3.71
CA ALA A 295 -10.29 -4.44 -2.35
C ALA A 295 -8.88 -4.44 -1.75
N VAL A 296 -8.15 -5.53 -1.90
CA VAL A 296 -6.77 -5.68 -1.44
C VAL A 296 -5.83 -4.68 -2.12
N LEU A 297 -5.95 -4.52 -3.45
CA LEU A 297 -5.14 -3.55 -4.20
C LEU A 297 -5.48 -2.09 -3.83
N ALA A 298 -6.75 -1.80 -3.52
CA ALA A 298 -7.16 -0.50 -3.01
C ALA A 298 -6.50 -0.19 -1.65
N ASN A 299 -6.31 -1.19 -0.78
CA ASN A 299 -5.56 -1.04 0.48
C ASN A 299 -4.09 -0.71 0.24
N ASN A 300 -3.40 -1.40 -0.69
CA ASN A 300 -2.02 -1.05 -1.10
C ASN A 300 -1.94 0.38 -1.63
N TYR A 301 -2.89 0.77 -2.47
CA TYR A 301 -2.97 2.13 -3.00
C TYR A 301 -3.11 3.16 -1.88
N GLY A 302 -4.06 2.96 -0.96
CA GLY A 302 -4.32 3.86 0.17
C GLY A 302 -3.11 4.01 1.10
N GLN A 303 -2.46 2.91 1.48
CA GLN A 303 -1.27 2.94 2.34
C GLN A 303 -0.10 3.66 1.68
N SER A 304 0.20 3.34 0.42
CA SER A 304 1.27 4.00 -0.33
C SER A 304 0.99 5.49 -0.53
N GLN A 305 -0.28 5.89 -0.74
CA GLN A 305 -0.69 7.29 -0.83
C GLN A 305 -0.53 8.01 0.51
N CYS A 306 -0.93 7.39 1.61
CA CYS A 306 -0.73 7.93 2.97
C CYS A 306 0.73 8.27 3.22
N LEU A 307 1.65 7.37 2.89
CA LEU A 307 3.09 7.62 3.04
C LEU A 307 3.57 8.82 2.20
N SER A 308 3.01 9.04 1.02
CA SER A 308 3.34 10.20 0.19
C SER A 308 2.85 11.50 0.83
N LEU A 309 1.62 11.51 1.37
CA LEU A 309 1.04 12.67 2.05
C LEU A 309 1.74 12.92 3.39
N ASP A 310 2.01 11.88 4.17
CA ASP A 310 2.68 12.01 5.47
C ASP A 310 4.15 12.43 5.33
N SER A 311 4.79 12.11 4.21
CA SER A 311 6.11 12.68 3.88
C SER A 311 6.05 14.21 3.78
N GLN A 312 4.97 14.77 3.22
CA GLN A 312 4.75 16.22 3.18
C GLN A 312 4.34 16.76 4.54
N ARG A 313 3.39 16.12 5.24
CA ARG A 313 2.91 16.52 6.57
C ARG A 313 4.05 16.54 7.59
N SER A 314 4.89 15.51 7.62
CA SER A 314 6.02 15.45 8.54
C SER A 314 7.09 16.51 8.25
N GLN A 315 7.21 16.95 7.00
CA GLN A 315 8.11 18.05 6.64
C GLN A 315 7.55 19.41 7.05
N GLN A 316 6.22 19.59 7.03
CA GLN A 316 5.51 20.80 7.44
C GLN A 316 5.48 20.95 8.97
N ASP A 317 5.27 19.85 9.69
CA ASP A 317 5.18 19.83 11.17
C ASP A 317 6.02 18.66 11.75
N ARG A 318 7.33 18.90 11.84
CA ARG A 318 8.28 17.92 12.40
C ARG A 318 8.02 17.61 13.86
N GLU A 319 7.61 18.62 14.62
CA GLU A 319 7.41 18.50 16.07
C GLU A 319 6.24 17.57 16.37
N LEU A 320 5.15 17.63 15.61
CA LEU A 320 4.01 16.74 15.76
C LEU A 320 4.43 15.26 15.58
N PHE A 321 5.25 14.96 14.57
CA PHE A 321 5.70 13.58 14.32
C PHE A 321 6.74 13.11 15.35
N ILE A 322 7.57 14.00 15.88
CA ILE A 322 8.45 13.71 17.02
C ILE A 322 7.62 13.38 18.27
N ASP A 323 6.60 14.17 18.54
CA ASP A 323 5.68 13.96 19.68
C ASP A 323 4.90 12.65 19.54
N LEU A 324 4.40 12.33 18.34
CA LEU A 324 3.75 11.05 18.06
C LEU A 324 4.70 9.87 18.35
N THR A 325 5.93 9.95 17.84
CA THR A 325 6.96 8.91 18.08
C THR A 325 7.24 8.73 19.56
N ALA A 326 7.37 9.84 20.29
CA ALA A 326 7.60 9.82 21.73
C ALA A 326 6.39 9.24 22.49
N ARG A 327 5.17 9.57 22.08
CA ARG A 327 3.95 9.03 22.69
C ARG A 327 3.84 7.53 22.51
N LEU A 328 4.01 7.03 21.29
CA LEU A 328 3.95 5.59 21.00
C LEU A 328 4.99 4.79 21.80
N ALA A 329 6.18 5.36 22.00
CA ALA A 329 7.20 4.76 22.86
C ALA A 329 6.84 4.82 24.36
N THR A 330 6.21 5.90 24.82
CA THR A 330 5.84 6.07 26.24
C THR A 330 4.74 5.11 26.70
N ILE A 331 3.87 4.69 25.80
CA ILE A 331 2.80 3.71 26.08
C ILE A 331 3.25 2.25 25.84
N ASP A 332 4.56 2.02 25.72
CA ASP A 332 5.17 0.71 25.47
C ASP A 332 4.65 -0.03 24.21
N LEU A 333 4.04 0.71 23.27
CA LEU A 333 3.59 0.14 21.99
C LEU A 333 4.74 0.03 21.00
N LEU A 334 5.69 0.98 21.02
CA LEU A 334 6.79 1.14 20.08
C LEU A 334 8.15 1.11 20.77
N ASP A 335 9.06 0.23 20.36
CA ASP A 335 10.48 0.33 20.67
C ASP A 335 11.22 1.06 19.54
N ARG A 336 11.58 2.32 19.80
CA ARG A 336 12.26 3.18 18.82
C ARG A 336 13.57 2.62 18.30
N GLN A 337 14.33 1.91 19.14
CA GLN A 337 15.64 1.39 18.76
C GLN A 337 15.49 0.17 17.84
N SER A 338 14.60 -0.76 18.20
CA SER A 338 14.31 -1.95 17.40
C SER A 338 13.73 -1.59 16.03
N GLU A 339 12.90 -0.54 15.96
CA GLU A 339 12.26 -0.06 14.73
C GLU A 339 13.14 0.95 13.95
N ALA A 340 14.35 1.20 14.42
CA ALA A 340 15.30 2.14 13.79
C ALA A 340 14.75 3.56 13.56
N LEU A 341 13.86 4.04 14.45
CA LEU A 341 13.30 5.39 14.33
C LEU A 341 14.29 6.46 14.83
N PRO A 342 14.33 7.63 14.17
CA PRO A 342 15.29 8.68 14.47
C PRO A 342 15.02 9.34 15.81
N SER A 343 16.07 9.86 16.44
CA SER A 343 15.94 10.78 17.57
C SER A 343 15.37 12.13 17.13
N SER A 344 14.79 12.89 18.07
CA SER A 344 14.32 14.26 17.80
C SER A 344 15.41 15.15 17.22
N LYS A 345 16.66 15.00 17.69
CA LYS A 345 17.82 15.75 17.18
C LYS A 345 18.11 15.42 15.71
N GLU A 346 18.01 14.15 15.33
CA GLU A 346 18.19 13.71 13.95
C GLU A 346 17.10 14.25 13.05
N VAL A 347 15.82 14.15 13.46
CA VAL A 347 14.67 14.68 12.68
C VAL A 347 14.83 16.17 12.41
N LEU A 348 15.19 16.96 13.46
CA LEU A 348 15.37 18.40 13.32
C LEU A 348 16.62 18.77 12.50
N GLY A 349 17.67 17.94 12.51
CA GLY A 349 18.91 18.17 11.78
C GLY A 349 18.90 17.69 10.32
N ARG A 350 17.96 16.85 9.92
CA ARG A 350 17.87 16.27 8.57
C ARG A 350 17.22 17.23 7.57
N LYS A 351 17.56 17.08 6.29
CA LYS A 351 16.83 17.72 5.18
C LYS A 351 15.42 17.13 5.05
N ILE A 352 15.31 15.81 5.11
CA ILE A 352 14.05 15.04 5.11
C ILE A 352 13.71 14.73 6.57
N ALA A 353 12.55 15.15 7.05
CA ALA A 353 12.12 14.95 8.44
C ALA A 353 12.04 13.45 8.79
N TYR A 354 11.17 12.74 8.06
CA TYR A 354 11.03 11.29 8.11
C TYR A 354 11.08 10.70 6.71
N THR A 355 11.80 9.60 6.56
CA THR A 355 11.79 8.81 5.32
C THR A 355 10.52 7.96 5.24
N ARG A 356 10.14 7.50 4.03
CA ARG A 356 8.96 6.61 3.87
C ARG A 356 9.07 5.32 4.69
N PRO A 357 10.24 4.64 4.79
CA PRO A 357 10.40 3.50 5.70
C PRO A 357 10.13 3.82 7.17
N GLU A 358 10.54 4.99 7.65
CA GLU A 358 10.24 5.43 9.02
C GLU A 358 8.76 5.78 9.20
N LEU A 359 8.14 6.43 8.22
CA LEU A 359 6.70 6.73 8.21
C LEU A 359 5.85 5.45 8.14
N ALA A 360 6.30 4.41 7.45
CA ALA A 360 5.63 3.11 7.41
C ALA A 360 5.52 2.47 8.80
N ILE A 361 6.54 2.63 9.63
CA ILE A 361 6.51 2.20 11.03
C ILE A 361 5.49 3.03 11.81
N LEU A 362 5.54 4.36 11.72
CA LEU A 362 4.58 5.21 12.43
C LEU A 362 3.14 4.95 11.97
N LEU A 363 2.92 4.69 10.68
CA LEU A 363 1.62 4.31 10.12
C LEU A 363 1.08 3.02 10.78
N ALA A 364 1.92 1.99 10.86
CA ALA A 364 1.55 0.71 11.46
C ALA A 364 1.17 0.86 12.94
N TYR A 365 2.01 1.53 13.73
CA TYR A 365 1.77 1.70 15.15
C TYR A 365 0.61 2.64 15.47
N SER A 366 0.37 3.67 14.66
CA SER A 366 -0.82 4.52 14.80
C SER A 366 -2.10 3.75 14.50
N LYS A 367 -2.08 2.82 13.51
CA LYS A 367 -3.19 1.91 13.26
C LYS A 367 -3.43 0.96 14.44
N MET A 368 -2.38 0.34 14.97
CA MET A 368 -2.50 -0.55 16.12
C MET A 368 -3.12 0.17 17.34
N GLN A 369 -2.68 1.39 17.62
CA GLN A 369 -3.21 2.18 18.72
C GLN A 369 -4.69 2.52 18.53
N LEU A 370 -5.08 3.03 17.35
CA LEU A 370 -6.49 3.34 17.06
C LEU A 370 -7.36 2.10 17.07
N TYR A 371 -6.90 0.99 16.51
CA TYR A 371 -7.62 -0.29 16.51
C TYR A 371 -7.94 -0.77 17.92
N GLN A 372 -6.96 -0.74 18.83
CA GLN A 372 -7.19 -1.11 20.23
C GLN A 372 -8.22 -0.19 20.90
N ASP A 373 -8.08 1.12 20.72
CA ASP A 373 -9.00 2.11 21.29
C ASP A 373 -10.44 1.94 20.75
N LEU A 374 -10.59 1.57 19.48
CA LEU A 374 -11.88 1.23 18.88
C LEU A 374 -12.51 -0.03 19.48
N LEU A 375 -11.71 -1.09 19.71
CA LEU A 375 -12.21 -2.32 20.32
C LEU A 375 -12.62 -2.14 21.79
N GLU A 376 -12.00 -1.21 22.51
CA GLU A 376 -12.37 -0.85 23.88
C GLU A 376 -13.59 0.07 23.95
N SER A 377 -13.97 0.71 22.82
CA SER A 377 -15.12 1.62 22.70
C SER A 377 -16.38 0.89 22.21
N ASP A 378 -17.50 1.59 22.19
CA ASP A 378 -18.76 1.10 21.59
C ASP A 378 -18.94 1.57 20.13
N LEU A 379 -18.00 2.32 19.56
CA LEU A 379 -18.13 2.86 18.20
C LEU A 379 -18.37 1.77 17.12
N PRO A 380 -17.70 0.59 17.14
CA PRO A 380 -17.99 -0.46 16.18
C PRO A 380 -19.44 -0.99 16.21
N ASP A 381 -20.17 -0.78 17.30
CA ASP A 381 -21.56 -1.23 17.46
C ASP A 381 -22.57 -0.11 17.16
N ARG A 382 -22.13 1.12 16.91
CA ARG A 382 -22.99 2.27 16.65
C ARG A 382 -23.50 2.30 15.21
N PRO A 383 -24.67 2.92 14.94
CA PRO A 383 -25.22 3.05 13.58
C PRO A 383 -24.25 3.68 12.57
N LEU A 384 -23.37 4.58 13.01
CA LEU A 384 -22.34 5.20 12.19
C LEU A 384 -21.38 4.16 11.59
N ALA A 385 -21.14 3.05 12.27
CA ALA A 385 -20.23 1.99 11.84
C ALA A 385 -20.93 0.83 11.12
N ALA A 386 -22.26 0.82 11.03
CA ALA A 386 -23.03 -0.32 10.53
C ALA A 386 -22.67 -0.76 9.11
N ASP A 387 -22.34 0.19 8.23
CA ASP A 387 -22.06 -0.09 6.82
C ASP A 387 -20.66 -0.70 6.59
N PHE A 388 -19.72 -0.57 7.54
CA PHE A 388 -18.34 -1.04 7.34
C PHE A 388 -18.26 -2.54 7.12
N LEU A 389 -19.07 -3.32 7.83
CA LEU A 389 -19.10 -4.77 7.66
C LEU A 389 -19.61 -5.17 6.26
N ALA A 390 -20.63 -4.49 5.76
CA ALA A 390 -21.15 -4.72 4.41
C ALA A 390 -20.15 -4.31 3.32
N HIS A 391 -19.36 -3.25 3.54
CA HIS A 391 -18.32 -2.80 2.62
C HIS A 391 -17.03 -3.65 2.67
N TYR A 392 -16.82 -4.40 3.75
CA TYR A 392 -15.69 -5.31 3.85
C TYR A 392 -15.85 -6.52 2.92
N TYR A 393 -17.06 -7.04 2.81
CA TYR A 393 -17.36 -8.17 1.94
C TYR A 393 -17.60 -7.72 0.50
N PRO A 394 -17.25 -8.56 -0.51
CA PRO A 394 -17.70 -8.35 -1.88
C PRO A 394 -19.20 -8.10 -1.96
N ALA A 395 -19.63 -7.14 -2.77
CA ALA A 395 -21.02 -6.69 -2.85
C ALA A 395 -22.02 -7.84 -3.08
N ALA A 396 -21.64 -8.85 -3.88
CA ALA A 396 -22.45 -10.03 -4.13
C ALA A 396 -22.75 -10.81 -2.84
N ILE A 397 -21.74 -11.01 -1.98
CA ILE A 397 -21.89 -11.70 -0.68
C ILE A 397 -22.68 -10.83 0.29
N ALA A 398 -22.32 -9.55 0.41
CA ALA A 398 -22.98 -8.62 1.32
C ALA A 398 -24.49 -8.47 1.01
N GLN A 399 -24.86 -8.42 -0.27
CA GLN A 399 -26.26 -8.31 -0.68
C GLN A 399 -27.03 -9.63 -0.50
N GLN A 400 -26.44 -10.76 -0.92
CA GLN A 400 -27.08 -12.07 -0.81
C GLN A 400 -27.36 -12.46 0.64
N PHE A 401 -26.46 -12.13 1.56
CA PHE A 401 -26.53 -12.51 2.97
C PHE A 401 -26.71 -11.31 3.91
N ALA A 402 -27.31 -10.21 3.44
CA ALA A 402 -27.49 -8.97 4.20
C ALA A 402 -28.11 -9.18 5.59
N GLY A 403 -29.10 -10.07 5.70
CA GLY A 403 -29.75 -10.39 6.99
C GLY A 403 -28.89 -11.23 7.95
N HIS A 404 -27.73 -11.69 7.52
CA HIS A 404 -26.84 -12.56 8.29
C HIS A 404 -25.47 -11.94 8.60
N LEU A 405 -25.16 -10.76 8.08
CA LEU A 405 -23.86 -10.11 8.30
C LEU A 405 -23.56 -9.92 9.80
N ASP A 406 -24.57 -9.58 10.59
CA ASP A 406 -24.42 -9.39 12.04
C ASP A 406 -24.02 -10.66 12.79
N SER A 407 -24.13 -11.83 12.17
CA SER A 407 -23.72 -13.10 12.77
C SER A 407 -22.24 -13.42 12.61
N GLN A 408 -21.46 -12.57 11.91
CA GLN A 408 -20.01 -12.74 11.78
C GLN A 408 -19.35 -12.68 13.16
N PRO A 409 -18.64 -13.76 13.58
CA PRO A 409 -18.01 -13.80 14.90
C PRO A 409 -16.98 -12.70 15.16
N LEU A 410 -16.28 -12.24 14.09
CA LEU A 410 -15.26 -11.20 14.14
C LEU A 410 -15.76 -9.83 13.66
N LYS A 411 -17.09 -9.59 13.77
CA LYS A 411 -17.73 -8.36 13.31
C LYS A 411 -17.05 -7.10 13.84
N ARG A 412 -16.80 -7.03 15.14
CA ARG A 412 -16.21 -5.86 15.79
C ARG A 412 -14.77 -5.60 15.32
N GLU A 413 -13.98 -6.66 15.22
CA GLU A 413 -12.59 -6.62 14.77
C GLU A 413 -12.49 -6.16 13.30
N ILE A 414 -13.38 -6.66 12.44
CA ILE A 414 -13.45 -6.25 11.03
C ILE A 414 -13.84 -4.77 10.93
N ILE A 415 -14.87 -4.33 11.64
CA ILE A 415 -15.31 -2.93 11.63
C ILE A 415 -14.21 -2.01 12.16
N ALA A 416 -13.57 -2.37 13.28
CA ALA A 416 -12.46 -1.60 13.85
C ALA A 416 -11.28 -1.50 12.88
N THR A 417 -10.94 -2.58 12.17
CA THR A 417 -9.91 -2.59 11.12
C THR A 417 -10.27 -1.66 9.97
N MET A 418 -11.51 -1.72 9.48
CA MET A 418 -11.98 -0.87 8.39
C MET A 418 -11.96 0.62 8.75
N ILE A 419 -12.46 0.97 9.94
CA ILE A 419 -12.42 2.35 10.45
C ILE A 419 -10.97 2.82 10.57
N THR A 420 -10.11 2.01 11.19
CA THR A 420 -8.69 2.33 11.37
C THR A 420 -8.01 2.59 10.03
N ASN A 421 -8.18 1.69 9.07
CA ASN A 421 -7.59 1.83 7.74
C ASN A 421 -8.13 3.09 7.03
N MET A 422 -9.43 3.34 7.08
CA MET A 422 -10.03 4.52 6.47
C MET A 422 -9.43 5.81 7.07
N VAL A 423 -9.52 5.98 8.39
CA VAL A 423 -9.11 7.22 9.05
C VAL A 423 -7.61 7.45 8.89
N VAL A 424 -6.77 6.45 9.20
CA VAL A 424 -5.32 6.63 9.20
C VAL A 424 -4.74 6.73 7.79
N ASN A 425 -5.24 5.96 6.81
CA ASN A 425 -4.74 6.06 5.43
C ASN A 425 -5.08 7.41 4.77
N GLN A 426 -6.15 8.08 5.20
CA GLN A 426 -6.62 9.34 4.62
C GLN A 426 -6.10 10.55 5.39
N ALA A 427 -6.42 10.65 6.67
CA ALA A 427 -6.05 11.79 7.50
C ALA A 427 -4.55 11.78 7.93
N GLY A 428 -3.87 10.63 7.80
CA GLY A 428 -2.47 10.44 8.17
C GLY A 428 -2.27 9.91 9.59
N CYS A 429 -1.07 9.35 9.83
CA CYS A 429 -0.75 8.67 11.08
C CYS A 429 -0.80 9.58 12.33
N ALA A 430 -0.57 10.88 12.16
CA ALA A 430 -0.53 11.83 13.29
C ALA A 430 -1.89 12.51 13.60
N PHE A 431 -2.91 12.34 12.74
CA PHE A 431 -4.17 13.08 12.85
C PHE A 431 -4.91 12.79 14.16
N CYS A 432 -5.23 11.53 14.44
CA CYS A 432 -5.96 11.15 15.65
C CYS A 432 -5.20 11.55 16.90
N TYR A 433 -3.89 11.34 16.95
CA TYR A 433 -3.06 11.73 18.07
C TYR A 433 -3.10 13.25 18.32
N ARG A 434 -2.97 14.06 17.26
CA ARG A 434 -3.01 15.54 17.34
C ARG A 434 -4.31 16.03 17.98
N MET A 435 -5.44 15.54 17.50
CA MET A 435 -6.78 15.94 17.97
C MET A 435 -7.04 15.42 19.38
N ALA A 436 -6.78 14.14 19.64
CA ALA A 436 -6.97 13.53 20.95
C ALA A 436 -6.17 14.25 22.04
N ARG A 437 -4.90 14.59 21.77
CA ARG A 437 -4.06 15.37 22.70
C ARG A 437 -4.58 16.78 22.92
N ARG A 438 -5.09 17.44 21.87
CA ARG A 438 -5.57 18.81 21.94
C ARG A 438 -6.80 18.96 22.81
N TYR A 439 -7.72 17.98 22.74
CA TYR A 439 -9.01 18.03 23.43
C TYR A 439 -9.10 17.11 24.65
N ASP A 440 -8.02 16.39 24.97
CA ASP A 440 -7.96 15.40 26.05
C ASP A 440 -9.09 14.35 25.95
N ILE A 441 -9.25 13.78 24.75
CA ILE A 441 -10.29 12.78 24.42
C ILE A 441 -9.66 11.49 23.87
N PRO A 442 -10.36 10.34 23.95
CA PRO A 442 -9.90 9.10 23.32
C PRO A 442 -9.81 9.21 21.79
N LEU A 443 -8.96 8.36 21.17
CA LEU A 443 -8.77 8.37 19.72
C LEU A 443 -10.04 8.00 18.96
N TYR A 444 -10.88 7.11 19.51
CA TYR A 444 -12.14 6.70 18.86
C TYR A 444 -13.12 7.86 18.68
N GLN A 445 -13.14 8.84 19.59
CA GLN A 445 -13.99 10.02 19.46
C GLN A 445 -13.53 10.93 18.31
N VAL A 446 -12.21 11.01 18.09
CA VAL A 446 -11.66 11.71 16.92
C VAL A 446 -12.03 10.96 15.63
N ALA A 447 -11.91 9.64 15.63
CA ALA A 447 -12.32 8.81 14.50
C ALA A 447 -13.82 8.95 14.21
N GLU A 448 -14.67 8.97 15.23
CA GLU A 448 -16.11 9.20 15.10
C GLU A 448 -16.41 10.54 14.44
N ALA A 449 -15.77 11.62 14.90
CA ALA A 449 -15.92 12.94 14.30
C ALA A 449 -15.48 12.94 12.82
N TYR A 450 -14.34 12.31 12.54
CA TYR A 450 -13.85 12.21 11.17
C TYR A 450 -14.82 11.45 10.25
N LEU A 451 -15.31 10.29 10.69
CA LEU A 451 -16.29 9.50 9.93
C LEU A 451 -17.59 10.26 9.68
N HIS A 452 -18.05 11.01 10.68
CA HIS A 452 -19.24 11.83 10.56
C HIS A 452 -19.10 12.89 9.47
N PHE A 453 -18.03 13.67 9.50
CA PHE A 453 -17.81 14.73 8.52
C PHE A 453 -17.40 14.19 7.15
N ASP A 454 -16.67 13.08 7.08
CA ASP A 454 -16.37 12.42 5.80
C ASP A 454 -17.65 11.96 5.09
N ARG A 455 -18.61 11.39 5.81
CA ARG A 455 -19.93 11.06 5.26
C ARG A 455 -20.71 12.31 4.84
N LEU A 456 -20.69 13.35 5.67
CA LEU A 456 -21.40 14.59 5.39
C LEU A 456 -20.98 15.19 4.04
N ILE A 457 -19.69 15.24 3.74
CA ILE A 457 -19.18 15.83 2.49
C ILE A 457 -18.95 14.80 1.38
N ASN A 458 -19.35 13.53 1.58
CA ASN A 458 -19.09 12.44 0.64
C ASN A 458 -17.61 12.32 0.27
N GLY A 459 -16.73 12.44 1.27
CA GLY A 459 -15.29 12.54 1.11
C GLY A 459 -14.66 11.34 0.40
N GLN A 460 -15.18 10.12 0.63
CA GLN A 460 -14.69 8.93 -0.06
C GLN A 460 -14.91 9.00 -1.57
N ALA A 461 -16.08 9.45 -2.03
CA ALA A 461 -16.34 9.61 -3.45
C ALA A 461 -15.44 10.70 -4.08
N LEU A 462 -15.18 11.80 -3.37
CA LEU A 462 -14.24 12.82 -3.82
C LEU A 462 -12.82 12.28 -3.99
N ARG A 463 -12.33 11.45 -3.05
CA ARG A 463 -11.02 10.80 -3.16
C ARG A 463 -10.95 9.83 -4.33
N GLN A 464 -12.02 9.06 -4.58
CA GLN A 464 -12.11 8.19 -5.76
C GLN A 464 -12.03 9.01 -7.06
N GLN A 465 -12.75 10.11 -7.15
CA GLN A 465 -12.68 11.02 -8.30
C GLN A 465 -11.27 11.60 -8.50
N ILE A 466 -10.56 11.96 -7.42
CA ILE A 466 -9.16 12.41 -7.50
C ILE A 466 -8.26 11.26 -7.98
N ALA A 467 -8.48 10.03 -7.51
CA ALA A 467 -7.68 8.87 -7.92
C ALA A 467 -7.85 8.52 -9.41
N LEU A 468 -9.01 8.76 -10.01
CA LEU A 468 -9.23 8.59 -11.46
C LEU A 468 -8.38 9.53 -12.33
N LEU A 469 -7.76 10.53 -11.73
CA LEU A 469 -6.85 11.47 -12.41
C LEU A 469 -5.38 11.00 -12.39
N ASP A 470 -5.10 9.78 -11.92
CA ASP A 470 -3.78 9.17 -12.02
C ASP A 470 -3.27 9.21 -13.47
N ASN A 471 -2.03 9.67 -13.66
CA ASN A 471 -1.38 9.90 -14.97
C ASN A 471 -2.05 10.97 -15.88
N ARG A 472 -3.18 11.56 -15.47
CA ARG A 472 -3.83 12.69 -16.17
C ARG A 472 -3.53 14.03 -15.51
N MET A 473 -3.26 13.99 -14.22
CA MET A 473 -2.85 15.14 -13.41
C MET A 473 -1.48 14.83 -12.79
N SER A 474 -0.65 15.85 -12.56
CA SER A 474 0.61 15.64 -11.84
C SER A 474 0.34 15.17 -10.40
N SER A 475 1.17 14.24 -9.88
CA SER A 475 1.04 13.77 -8.50
C SER A 475 1.09 14.91 -7.47
N LYS A 476 1.85 15.96 -7.77
CA LYS A 476 1.92 17.17 -6.92
C LYS A 476 0.56 17.87 -6.80
N GLU A 477 -0.12 18.10 -7.92
CA GLU A 477 -1.45 18.71 -7.91
C GLU A 477 -2.49 17.80 -7.26
N GLN A 478 -2.43 16.50 -7.55
CA GLN A 478 -3.30 15.50 -6.94
C GLN A 478 -3.17 15.49 -5.41
N TYR A 479 -1.94 15.51 -4.90
CA TYR A 479 -1.68 15.56 -3.46
C TYR A 479 -2.13 16.88 -2.83
N GLN A 480 -2.02 18.00 -3.54
CA GLN A 480 -2.57 19.28 -3.07
C GLN A 480 -4.09 19.21 -2.90
N ARG A 481 -4.82 18.53 -3.80
CA ARG A 481 -6.28 18.34 -3.69
C ARG A 481 -6.64 17.45 -2.52
N LEU A 482 -5.93 16.32 -2.38
CA LEU A 482 -6.13 15.42 -1.24
C LEU A 482 -5.83 16.11 0.09
N MET A 483 -4.72 16.84 0.18
CA MET A 483 -4.38 17.60 1.39
C MET A 483 -5.45 18.64 1.72
N ALA A 484 -5.96 19.38 0.73
CA ALA A 484 -7.01 20.37 0.95
C ALA A 484 -8.33 19.74 1.43
N LEU A 485 -8.68 18.54 0.92
CA LEU A 485 -9.83 17.77 1.40
C LEU A 485 -9.64 17.37 2.88
N GLU A 486 -8.48 16.82 3.21
CA GLU A 486 -8.18 16.39 4.58
C GLU A 486 -8.06 17.58 5.56
N ASP A 487 -7.51 18.71 5.11
CA ASP A 487 -7.43 19.93 5.91
C ASP A 487 -8.82 20.48 6.22
N THR A 488 -9.75 20.43 5.25
CA THR A 488 -11.16 20.81 5.48
C THR A 488 -11.82 19.88 6.51
N LEU A 489 -11.67 18.55 6.36
CA LEU A 489 -12.21 17.60 7.35
C LEU A 489 -11.60 17.81 8.73
N ALA A 490 -10.29 18.05 8.79
CA ALA A 490 -9.60 18.33 10.05
C ALA A 490 -10.13 19.61 10.72
N ALA A 491 -10.38 20.66 9.94
CA ALA A 491 -10.96 21.91 10.44
C ALA A 491 -12.40 21.70 10.96
N MET A 492 -13.20 20.90 10.25
CA MET A 492 -14.55 20.55 10.70
C MET A 492 -14.53 19.76 12.01
N CYS A 493 -13.68 18.76 12.12
CA CYS A 493 -13.49 18.01 13.38
C CYS A 493 -13.03 18.92 14.51
N ASP A 494 -12.03 19.76 14.26
CA ASP A 494 -11.46 20.69 15.25
C ASP A 494 -12.53 21.66 15.79
N TRP A 495 -13.33 22.23 14.88
CA TRP A 495 -14.41 23.13 15.25
C TRP A 495 -15.50 22.42 16.06
N ALA A 496 -15.99 21.26 15.59
CA ALA A 496 -17.05 20.53 16.29
C ALA A 496 -16.60 20.03 17.66
N LEU A 497 -15.43 19.43 17.77
CA LEU A 497 -14.89 18.95 19.05
C LEU A 497 -14.69 20.09 20.07
N SER A 498 -14.44 21.30 19.59
CA SER A 498 -14.20 22.47 20.49
C SER A 498 -15.45 23.26 20.83
N GLN A 499 -16.42 23.38 19.91
CA GLN A 499 -17.53 24.33 20.01
C GLN A 499 -18.92 23.68 20.05
N ALA A 500 -19.10 22.54 19.39
CA ALA A 500 -20.41 21.93 19.18
C ALA A 500 -20.31 20.40 19.05
N PRO A 501 -19.86 19.69 20.10
CA PRO A 501 -19.71 18.22 20.04
C PRO A 501 -21.03 17.49 19.77
N GLU A 502 -22.17 18.09 20.02
CA GLU A 502 -23.49 17.57 19.69
C GLU A 502 -23.74 17.41 18.18
N LEU A 503 -23.01 18.12 17.33
CA LEU A 503 -23.09 17.95 15.88
C LEU A 503 -22.53 16.61 15.38
N ILE A 504 -21.69 15.94 16.19
CA ILE A 504 -21.11 14.64 15.84
C ILE A 504 -22.13 13.51 16.03
N ALA A 505 -23.26 13.77 16.69
CA ALA A 505 -24.31 12.77 16.88
C ALA A 505 -24.88 12.27 15.54
N PHE A 506 -25.02 10.95 15.40
CA PHE A 506 -25.41 10.29 14.13
C PHE A 506 -26.78 10.76 13.61
N ASP A 507 -27.74 11.03 14.49
CA ASP A 507 -29.08 11.52 14.15
C ASP A 507 -29.06 12.94 13.53
N ARG A 508 -28.02 13.71 13.75
CA ARG A 508 -27.82 15.04 13.13
C ARG A 508 -27.39 14.96 11.67
N LEU A 509 -26.84 13.85 11.21
CA LEU A 509 -26.24 13.70 9.88
C LEU A 509 -27.24 14.02 8.76
N VAL A 510 -28.48 13.58 8.88
CA VAL A 510 -29.52 13.84 7.87
C VAL A 510 -29.84 15.33 7.77
N THR A 511 -30.08 15.98 8.91
CA THR A 511 -30.36 17.43 8.95
C THR A 511 -29.19 18.23 8.41
N MET A 512 -27.96 17.89 8.80
CA MET A 512 -26.75 18.55 8.32
C MET A 512 -26.52 18.35 6.82
N HIS A 513 -26.92 17.19 6.27
CA HIS A 513 -26.83 16.96 4.82
C HIS A 513 -27.79 17.89 4.04
N ASP A 514 -29.04 18.04 4.52
CA ASP A 514 -30.01 18.97 3.93
C ASP A 514 -29.51 20.42 4.00
N ASP A 515 -28.93 20.82 5.12
CA ASP A 515 -28.32 22.14 5.31
C ASP A 515 -27.14 22.36 4.34
N LEU A 516 -26.27 21.35 4.17
CA LEU A 516 -25.15 21.40 3.24
C LEU A 516 -25.63 21.54 1.80
N GLU A 517 -26.65 20.81 1.39
CA GLU A 517 -27.22 20.90 0.05
C GLU A 517 -27.83 22.28 -0.19
N ALA A 518 -28.59 22.80 0.78
CA ALA A 518 -29.16 24.14 0.72
C ALA A 518 -28.07 25.23 0.63
N TYR A 519 -27.03 25.11 1.46
CA TYR A 519 -25.89 26.05 1.43
C TYR A 519 -25.14 26.00 0.09
N SER A 520 -24.90 24.82 -0.43
CA SER A 520 -24.20 24.63 -1.72
C SER A 520 -24.95 25.32 -2.86
N LYS A 521 -26.30 25.26 -2.88
CA LYS A 521 -27.15 25.97 -3.87
C LYS A 521 -27.06 27.47 -3.73
N LEU A 522 -26.82 27.99 -2.53
CA LEU A 522 -26.72 29.42 -2.26
C LEU A 522 -25.33 30.01 -2.55
N LEU A 523 -24.28 29.17 -2.66
CA LEU A 523 -22.89 29.65 -2.80
C LEU A 523 -22.72 30.66 -3.94
N SER A 524 -23.39 30.45 -5.06
CA SER A 524 -23.34 31.38 -6.22
C SER A 524 -23.89 32.76 -5.92
N SER A 525 -24.80 32.90 -4.96
CA SER A 525 -25.44 34.15 -4.58
C SER A 525 -24.77 34.85 -3.38
N ILE A 526 -24.11 34.10 -2.51
CA ILE A 526 -23.48 34.63 -1.28
C ILE A 526 -22.00 34.94 -1.44
N LEU A 527 -21.32 34.26 -2.37
CA LEU A 527 -19.91 34.51 -2.62
C LEU A 527 -19.70 35.75 -3.50
N PRO A 528 -18.63 36.53 -3.26
CA PRO A 528 -18.22 37.56 -4.18
C PRO A 528 -18.01 36.99 -5.59
N GLU A 529 -18.49 37.68 -6.63
CA GLU A 529 -18.46 37.24 -8.04
C GLU A 529 -17.06 36.73 -8.47
N LYS A 530 -16.00 37.43 -8.07
CA LYS A 530 -14.62 37.05 -8.39
C LYS A 530 -14.26 35.68 -7.79
N ARG A 531 -14.74 35.40 -6.57
CA ARG A 531 -14.44 34.14 -5.86
C ARG A 531 -15.24 32.97 -6.45
N TRP A 532 -16.51 33.21 -6.77
CA TRP A 532 -17.34 32.22 -7.45
C TRP A 532 -16.80 31.87 -8.84
N LYS A 533 -16.40 32.85 -9.64
CA LYS A 533 -15.75 32.60 -10.94
C LYS A 533 -14.46 31.77 -10.80
N ALA A 534 -13.67 32.03 -9.78
CA ALA A 534 -12.47 31.22 -9.53
C ALA A 534 -12.79 29.75 -9.20
N CYS A 535 -13.84 29.50 -8.40
CA CYS A 535 -14.31 28.13 -8.13
C CYS A 535 -14.81 27.45 -9.42
N GLN A 536 -15.59 28.14 -10.23
CA GLN A 536 -16.08 27.62 -11.52
C GLN A 536 -14.91 27.26 -12.46
N GLN A 537 -13.95 28.15 -12.62
CA GLN A 537 -12.77 27.90 -13.47
C GLN A 537 -11.94 26.71 -12.97
N GLN A 538 -11.82 26.56 -11.66
CA GLN A 538 -11.17 25.40 -11.07
C GLN A 538 -11.95 24.10 -11.35
N ALA A 539 -13.27 24.13 -11.19
CA ALA A 539 -14.14 22.99 -11.47
C ALA A 539 -14.09 22.59 -12.96
N GLU A 540 -14.15 23.57 -13.87
CA GLU A 540 -14.01 23.35 -15.32
C GLU A 540 -12.67 22.70 -15.67
N THR A 541 -11.58 23.12 -15.01
CA THR A 541 -10.25 22.53 -15.19
C THR A 541 -10.25 21.07 -14.78
N LEU A 542 -10.81 20.73 -13.61
CA LEU A 542 -10.89 19.36 -13.10
C LEU A 542 -11.78 18.48 -14.00
N ALA A 543 -12.92 19.00 -14.44
CA ALA A 543 -13.81 18.30 -15.35
C ALA A 543 -13.14 18.01 -16.71
N SER A 544 -12.38 18.97 -17.24
CA SER A 544 -11.62 18.77 -18.48
C SER A 544 -10.54 17.67 -18.38
N GLN A 545 -10.05 17.38 -17.18
CA GLN A 545 -9.11 16.29 -16.89
C GLN A 545 -9.81 14.95 -16.69
N GLY A 546 -11.15 14.92 -16.60
CA GLY A 546 -11.95 13.71 -16.52
C GLY A 546 -12.64 13.46 -15.16
N MET A 547 -12.67 14.46 -14.27
CA MET A 547 -13.48 14.42 -13.06
C MET A 547 -14.96 14.67 -13.40
N GLU A 548 -15.88 14.06 -12.66
CA GLU A 548 -17.30 14.35 -12.76
C GLU A 548 -17.57 15.81 -12.37
N GLU A 549 -18.43 16.52 -13.13
CA GLU A 549 -18.67 17.97 -12.96
C GLU A 549 -19.14 18.34 -11.54
N GLY A 550 -20.05 17.54 -10.96
CA GLY A 550 -20.55 17.73 -9.59
C GLY A 550 -19.45 17.63 -8.55
N ALA A 551 -18.62 16.60 -8.64
CA ALA A 551 -17.48 16.38 -7.76
C ALA A 551 -16.40 17.46 -7.94
N ALA A 552 -16.17 17.91 -9.16
CA ALA A 552 -15.24 19.00 -9.49
C ALA A 552 -15.67 20.32 -8.83
N LEU A 553 -16.95 20.66 -8.91
CA LEU A 553 -17.50 21.87 -8.27
C LEU A 553 -17.46 21.74 -6.74
N GLN A 554 -17.84 20.60 -6.21
CA GLN A 554 -17.79 20.32 -4.77
C GLN A 554 -16.35 20.48 -4.25
N LEU A 555 -15.37 19.88 -4.92
CA LEU A 555 -13.96 20.01 -4.55
C LEU A 555 -13.44 21.44 -4.62
N ALA A 556 -13.88 22.22 -5.62
CA ALA A 556 -13.50 23.62 -5.76
C ALA A 556 -14.12 24.53 -4.68
N THR A 557 -15.25 24.13 -4.09
CA THR A 557 -15.97 24.90 -3.06
C THR A 557 -15.73 24.39 -1.63
N LEU A 558 -15.03 23.28 -1.44
CA LEU A 558 -14.73 22.65 -0.15
C LEU A 558 -14.27 23.65 0.94
N PRO A 559 -13.31 24.56 0.68
CA PRO A 559 -12.85 25.49 1.71
C PRO A 559 -13.94 26.48 2.20
N MET A 560 -15.08 26.54 1.51
CA MET A 560 -16.21 27.38 1.95
C MET A 560 -17.09 26.68 2.99
N LEU A 561 -16.99 25.35 3.10
CA LEU A 561 -17.83 24.54 3.99
C LEU A 561 -17.47 24.75 5.47
N GLU A 562 -16.25 25.15 5.78
CA GLU A 562 -15.83 25.49 7.15
C GLU A 562 -16.72 26.56 7.78
N ASN A 563 -17.24 27.49 6.96
CA ASN A 563 -18.11 28.57 7.44
C ASN A 563 -19.57 28.11 7.67
N LEU A 564 -19.92 26.91 7.25
CA LEU A 564 -21.27 26.37 7.41
C LEU A 564 -21.51 25.80 8.82
N LEU A 565 -20.50 25.24 9.47
CA LEU A 565 -20.64 24.59 10.77
C LEU A 565 -21.24 25.52 11.86
N PRO A 566 -20.82 26.80 12.01
CA PRO A 566 -21.46 27.71 12.95
C PRO A 566 -22.94 27.95 12.66
N VAL A 567 -23.36 27.87 11.38
CA VAL A 567 -24.77 28.02 11.00
C VAL A 567 -25.57 26.78 11.37
N MET A 568 -25.02 25.59 11.10
CA MET A 568 -25.63 24.30 11.46
C MET A 568 -25.82 24.14 12.97
N ALA A 569 -24.91 24.68 13.78
CA ALA A 569 -25.02 24.65 15.23
C ALA A 569 -26.16 25.55 15.79
N LEU A 570 -26.71 26.47 14.98
CA LEU A 570 -27.83 27.31 15.37
C LEU A 570 -29.21 26.66 15.11
N HIS A 571 -29.23 25.60 14.33
CA HIS A 571 -30.42 24.79 13.98
C HIS A 571 -30.42 23.47 14.77
#